data_abdd80573f5743a1f556b7db60a49e13
#
_entry.id   abdd80573f5743a1f556b7db60a49e13
#
_cell.length_a   1.000
_cell.length_b   1.000
_cell.length_c   1.000
_cell.angle_alpha   90.00
_cell.angle_beta   90.00
_cell.angle_gamma   90.00
#
_symmetry.space_group_name_H-M   'P 1'
#
loop_
_entity.id
_entity.type
_entity.pdbx_description
1 polymer ?
#
loop_
_entity_poly.entity_id
_entity_poly.type
_entity_poly.pdbx_seq_one_letter_code
_entity_poly.pdbx_strand_id
1 'polypeptide(L)'
;MEFISETEGGEYSINPHYPYGKWYFYERILQVPVYIIFQPQSGELEVYRLVSGKYELQKADENYRYWLAEIGLFLGVWQGKKAEMTAYWLRWWDQSGNLLLWGSERIEQERERAEQERERAEQAELRAEGEKARADRLAAQLKAMGIDLEAE
;
A
#
# COMPACT_ATOMS: atom_id res chain seq x y z
N MET A 1 -13.89 12.73 -3.80
CA MET A 1 -12.65 13.24 -3.17
C MET A 1 -12.17 14.43 -3.99
N GLU A 2 -11.89 15.53 -3.31
CA GLU A 2 -11.38 16.75 -3.94
C GLU A 2 -9.98 17.03 -3.39
N PHE A 3 -9.11 17.55 -4.28
CA PHE A 3 -7.78 18.04 -3.92
C PHE A 3 -7.81 19.56 -4.05
N ILE A 4 -7.42 20.26 -2.99
CA ILE A 4 -7.34 21.71 -3.01
C ILE A 4 -6.11 22.10 -3.84
N SER A 5 -6.33 22.86 -4.92
CA SER A 5 -5.27 23.53 -5.66
C SER A 5 -5.13 24.98 -5.18
N GLU A 6 -3.96 25.57 -5.32
CA GLU A 6 -3.65 26.92 -4.84
C GLU A 6 -4.55 28.02 -5.44
N THR A 7 -5.31 27.71 -6.49
CA THR A 7 -6.03 28.72 -7.30
C THR A 7 -7.54 28.75 -7.12
N GLU A 8 -8.18 27.79 -6.42
CA GLU A 8 -9.64 27.77 -6.30
C GLU A 8 -10.10 27.25 -4.94
N GLY A 9 -10.57 28.14 -4.07
CA GLY A 9 -11.31 27.81 -2.85
C GLY A 9 -12.75 27.36 -3.12
N GLY A 10 -13.01 26.63 -4.21
CA GLY A 10 -14.34 26.23 -4.66
C GLY A 10 -14.91 25.02 -3.94
N GLU A 11 -14.10 24.27 -3.21
CA GLU A 11 -14.46 23.02 -2.51
C GLU A 11 -15.54 23.26 -1.44
N TYR A 12 -15.51 24.41 -0.78
CA TYR A 12 -16.47 24.81 0.25
C TYR A 12 -17.61 25.68 -0.28
N SER A 13 -17.69 25.90 -1.60
CA SER A 13 -18.71 26.79 -2.16
C SER A 13 -20.11 26.19 -2.05
N ILE A 14 -20.97 26.89 -1.34
CA ILE A 14 -22.39 26.56 -1.11
C ILE A 14 -23.33 27.25 -2.09
N ASN A 15 -22.84 27.86 -3.17
CA ASN A 15 -23.67 28.59 -4.13
C ASN A 15 -24.81 27.70 -4.67
N PRO A 16 -26.10 28.06 -4.42
CA PRO A 16 -27.23 27.24 -4.86
C PRO A 16 -27.68 27.55 -6.29
N HIS A 17 -27.00 28.46 -6.99
CA HIS A 17 -27.33 28.87 -8.37
C HIS A 17 -26.28 28.37 -9.34
N TYR A 18 -26.69 28.19 -10.59
CA TYR A 18 -25.75 27.78 -11.64
C TYR A 18 -24.77 28.93 -11.98
N PRO A 19 -23.45 28.67 -12.08
CA PRO A 19 -22.81 27.40 -11.75
C PRO A 19 -22.81 27.10 -10.24
N TYR A 20 -23.30 25.92 -9.90
CA TYR A 20 -23.40 25.49 -8.49
C TYR A 20 -22.04 25.42 -7.81
N GLY A 21 -22.00 25.78 -6.53
CA GLY A 21 -20.84 25.51 -5.70
C GLY A 21 -20.63 24.01 -5.51
N LYS A 22 -19.39 23.53 -5.44
CA LYS A 22 -19.07 22.10 -5.31
C LYS A 22 -19.75 21.47 -4.08
N TRP A 23 -19.68 22.13 -2.94
CA TRP A 23 -20.32 21.67 -1.71
C TRP A 23 -21.83 21.48 -1.90
N TYR A 24 -22.53 22.52 -2.38
CA TYR A 24 -23.96 22.47 -2.63
C TYR A 24 -24.34 21.36 -3.61
N PHE A 25 -23.56 21.21 -4.68
CA PHE A 25 -23.81 20.21 -5.69
C PHE A 25 -23.70 18.79 -5.15
N TYR A 26 -22.64 18.49 -4.38
CA TYR A 26 -22.45 17.16 -3.80
C TYR A 26 -23.40 16.87 -2.64
N GLU A 27 -23.71 17.87 -1.80
CA GLU A 27 -24.59 17.71 -0.66
C GLU A 27 -26.06 17.61 -1.06
N ARG A 28 -26.52 18.51 -1.97
CA ARG A 28 -27.94 18.71 -2.23
C ARG A 28 -28.43 18.04 -3.51
N ILE A 29 -27.62 18.02 -4.54
CA ILE A 29 -28.02 17.51 -5.86
C ILE A 29 -27.64 16.04 -5.99
N LEU A 30 -26.36 15.70 -5.81
CA LEU A 30 -25.89 14.34 -5.93
C LEU A 30 -26.08 13.52 -4.66
N GLN A 31 -26.17 14.14 -3.52
CA GLN A 31 -26.28 13.50 -2.20
C GLN A 31 -25.17 12.43 -1.99
N VAL A 32 -23.94 12.81 -2.27
CA VAL A 32 -22.78 11.91 -2.14
C VAL A 32 -22.60 11.54 -0.66
N PRO A 33 -22.56 10.26 -0.30
CA PRO A 33 -22.55 9.83 1.11
C PRO A 33 -21.31 10.29 1.88
N VAL A 34 -20.16 10.38 1.21
CA VAL A 34 -18.89 10.80 1.84
C VAL A 34 -18.20 11.82 0.94
N TYR A 35 -17.92 12.99 1.50
CA TYR A 35 -17.16 14.06 0.84
C TYR A 35 -15.83 14.25 1.55
N ILE A 36 -14.73 14.20 0.79
CA ILE A 36 -13.38 14.23 1.32
C ILE A 36 -12.64 15.39 0.68
N ILE A 37 -12.05 16.25 1.51
CA ILE A 37 -11.21 17.37 1.09
C ILE A 37 -9.81 17.12 1.61
N PHE A 38 -8.84 17.17 0.72
CA PHE A 38 -7.43 16.94 1.04
C PHE A 38 -6.56 18.06 0.47
N GLN A 39 -5.70 18.61 1.33
CA GLN A 39 -4.73 19.64 0.98
C GLN A 39 -3.31 19.06 1.00
N PRO A 40 -2.73 18.76 -0.17
CA PRO A 40 -1.43 18.09 -0.25
C PRO A 40 -0.27 18.87 0.33
N GLN A 41 -0.35 20.21 0.37
CA GLN A 41 0.71 21.07 0.87
C GLN A 41 0.83 21.03 2.40
N SER A 42 -0.30 21.03 3.11
CA SER A 42 -0.36 21.02 4.58
C SER A 42 -0.56 19.61 5.14
N GLY A 43 -1.10 18.69 4.35
CA GLY A 43 -1.53 17.36 4.81
C GLY A 43 -2.87 17.40 5.54
N GLU A 44 -3.60 18.51 5.47
CA GLU A 44 -4.93 18.59 6.06
C GLU A 44 -5.91 17.67 5.32
N LEU A 45 -6.64 16.89 6.09
CA LEU A 45 -7.64 15.95 5.61
C LEU A 45 -8.94 16.16 6.38
N GLU A 46 -9.98 16.49 5.65
CA GLU A 46 -11.34 16.60 6.17
C GLU A 46 -12.23 15.56 5.51
N VAL A 47 -12.99 14.86 6.33
CA VAL A 47 -13.94 13.85 5.88
C VAL A 47 -15.32 14.25 6.38
N TYR A 48 -16.24 14.41 5.46
CA TYR A 48 -17.64 14.74 5.75
C TYR A 48 -18.53 13.58 5.35
N ARG A 49 -19.52 13.30 6.19
CA ARG A 49 -20.55 12.29 5.95
C ARG A 49 -21.91 12.96 5.79
N LEU A 50 -22.66 12.52 4.80
CA LEU A 50 -24.02 13.00 4.58
C LEU A 50 -24.96 12.38 5.63
N VAL A 51 -25.47 13.24 6.54
CA VAL A 51 -26.42 12.86 7.60
C VAL A 51 -27.66 13.73 7.46
N SER A 52 -28.81 13.10 7.26
CA SER A 52 -30.10 13.83 7.09
C SER A 52 -30.03 14.95 6.04
N GLY A 53 -29.29 14.74 4.95
CA GLY A 53 -29.17 15.66 3.83
C GLY A 53 -28.23 16.84 4.06
N LYS A 54 -27.32 16.75 5.06
CA LYS A 54 -26.27 17.73 5.32
C LYS A 54 -24.95 17.04 5.60
N TYR A 55 -23.86 17.66 5.21
CA TYR A 55 -22.52 17.17 5.54
C TYR A 55 -22.15 17.50 6.99
N GLU A 56 -21.75 16.48 7.72
CA GLU A 56 -21.21 16.58 9.07
C GLU A 56 -19.74 16.15 9.05
N LEU A 57 -18.88 17.02 9.62
CA LEU A 57 -17.46 16.73 9.76
C LEU A 57 -17.26 15.53 10.68
N GLN A 58 -16.52 14.54 10.20
CA GLN A 58 -16.17 13.36 10.95
C GLN A 58 -14.91 13.62 11.81
N LYS A 59 -14.77 12.85 12.87
CA LYS A 59 -13.57 12.86 13.70
C LYS A 59 -12.67 11.69 13.30
N ALA A 60 -11.38 11.95 13.21
CA ALA A 60 -10.37 10.90 13.06
C ALA A 60 -10.29 10.06 14.36
N ASP A 61 -9.82 8.85 14.20
CA ASP A 61 -9.46 7.98 15.34
C ASP A 61 -8.15 8.46 16.02
N GLU A 62 -7.67 7.70 17.01
CA GLU A 62 -6.42 7.96 17.74
C GLU A 62 -5.16 7.92 16.86
N ASN A 63 -5.25 7.29 15.68
CA ASN A 63 -4.18 7.19 14.69
C ASN A 63 -4.33 8.23 13.55
N TYR A 64 -5.19 9.24 13.73
CA TYR A 64 -5.52 10.26 12.73
C TYR A 64 -6.06 9.67 11.42
N ARG A 65 -6.87 8.59 11.51
CA ARG A 65 -7.48 7.91 10.37
C ARG A 65 -9.00 8.01 10.45
N TYR A 66 -9.65 8.01 9.30
CA TYR A 66 -11.10 8.08 9.17
C TYR A 66 -11.63 6.73 8.66
N TRP A 67 -12.53 6.11 9.41
CA TRP A 67 -13.19 4.89 8.98
C TRP A 67 -14.24 5.17 7.92
N LEU A 68 -14.09 4.58 6.74
CA LEU A 68 -15.06 4.63 5.65
C LEU A 68 -15.79 3.29 5.55
N ALA A 69 -16.94 3.21 6.22
CA ALA A 69 -17.73 1.98 6.30
C ALA A 69 -18.19 1.46 4.92
N GLU A 70 -18.39 2.36 3.98
CA GLU A 70 -18.84 2.07 2.61
C GLU A 70 -17.86 1.19 1.85
N ILE A 71 -16.59 1.24 2.18
CA ILE A 71 -15.53 0.47 1.54
C ILE A 71 -14.76 -0.42 2.51
N GLY A 72 -15.06 -0.33 3.82
CA GLY A 72 -14.43 -1.13 4.86
C GLY A 72 -12.94 -0.84 5.07
N LEU A 73 -12.51 0.41 4.88
CA LEU A 73 -11.12 0.85 5.01
C LEU A 73 -11.00 2.12 5.84
N PHE A 74 -9.83 2.29 6.42
CA PHE A 74 -9.42 3.58 6.99
C PHE A 74 -8.69 4.41 5.94
N LEU A 75 -9.00 5.70 5.91
CA LEU A 75 -8.28 6.72 5.15
C LEU A 75 -7.48 7.60 6.11
N GLY A 76 -6.25 7.90 5.77
CA GLY A 76 -5.41 8.82 6.53
C GLY A 76 -4.33 9.44 5.67
N VAL A 77 -3.50 10.26 6.30
CA VAL A 77 -2.40 10.97 5.64
C VAL A 77 -1.06 10.36 6.05
N TRP A 78 -0.19 10.23 5.10
CA TRP A 78 1.19 9.82 5.30
C TRP A 78 2.13 10.81 4.65
N GLN A 79 3.15 11.26 5.40
CA GLN A 79 4.20 12.12 4.86
C GLN A 79 5.39 11.26 4.43
N GLY A 80 5.81 11.39 3.19
CA GLY A 80 6.95 10.64 2.71
C GLY A 80 7.27 10.89 1.24
N LYS A 81 8.33 10.22 0.77
CA LYS A 81 8.82 10.35 -0.61
C LYS A 81 8.12 9.33 -1.52
N LYS A 82 7.55 9.81 -2.61
CA LYS A 82 7.01 9.01 -3.71
C LYS A 82 7.28 9.71 -5.03
N ALA A 83 7.68 8.96 -6.05
CA ALA A 83 7.98 9.49 -7.38
C ALA A 83 8.92 10.73 -7.33
N GLU A 84 10.02 10.63 -6.56
CA GLU A 84 11.02 11.66 -6.33
C GLU A 84 10.53 12.92 -5.60
N MET A 85 9.28 12.96 -5.14
CA MET A 85 8.68 14.09 -4.45
C MET A 85 8.35 13.73 -2.99
N THR A 86 8.80 14.54 -2.04
CA THR A 86 8.39 14.46 -0.63
C THR A 86 7.16 15.33 -0.43
N ALA A 87 6.05 14.71 -0.05
CA ALA A 87 4.77 15.38 0.13
C ALA A 87 3.90 14.64 1.14
N TYR A 88 2.71 15.17 1.39
CA TYR A 88 1.64 14.46 2.07
C TYR A 88 0.82 13.66 1.06
N TRP A 89 0.55 12.40 1.40
CA TRP A 89 -0.14 11.46 0.53
C TRP A 89 -1.30 10.81 1.27
N LEU A 90 -2.39 10.56 0.58
CA LEU A 90 -3.48 9.75 1.11
C LEU A 90 -3.11 8.27 1.06
N ARG A 91 -3.34 7.58 2.19
CA ARG A 91 -3.10 6.14 2.32
C ARG A 91 -4.31 5.44 2.89
N TRP A 92 -4.38 4.17 2.61
CA TRP A 92 -5.45 3.29 3.06
C TRP A 92 -4.90 2.24 4.02
N TRP A 93 -5.71 1.91 5.03
CA TRP A 93 -5.43 0.81 5.95
C TRP A 93 -6.64 -0.11 6.03
N ASP A 94 -6.39 -1.41 6.23
CA ASP A 94 -7.46 -2.37 6.50
C ASP A 94 -7.99 -2.26 7.93
N GLN A 95 -9.00 -3.08 8.26
CA GLN A 95 -9.60 -3.11 9.62
C GLN A 95 -8.62 -3.55 10.70
N SER A 96 -7.58 -4.30 10.35
CA SER A 96 -6.54 -4.74 11.27
C SER A 96 -5.45 -3.69 11.48
N GLY A 97 -5.55 -2.54 10.79
CA GLY A 97 -4.58 -1.45 10.86
C GLY A 97 -3.37 -1.63 9.96
N ASN A 98 -3.38 -2.63 9.06
CA ASN A 98 -2.30 -2.82 8.10
C ASN A 98 -2.41 -1.80 6.96
N LEU A 99 -1.27 -1.19 6.62
CA LEU A 99 -1.17 -0.26 5.51
C LEU A 99 -1.33 -1.02 4.18
N LEU A 100 -2.26 -0.55 3.35
CA LEU A 100 -2.40 -1.06 1.99
C LEU A 100 -1.32 -0.46 1.10
N LEU A 101 -0.53 -1.32 0.50
CA LEU A 101 0.53 -0.92 -0.41
C LEU A 101 -0.04 -0.36 -1.71
N TRP A 102 0.59 0.67 -2.25
CA TRP A 102 0.34 1.08 -3.63
C TRP A 102 0.76 -0.02 -4.60
N GLY A 103 0.21 -0.01 -5.80
CA GLY A 103 0.56 -0.99 -6.83
C GLY A 103 2.08 -1.03 -7.13
N SER A 104 2.75 0.13 -7.15
CA SER A 104 4.20 0.22 -7.33
C SER A 104 4.99 -0.42 -6.19
N GLU A 105 4.55 -0.25 -4.94
CA GLU A 105 5.18 -0.87 -3.77
C GLU A 105 5.01 -2.40 -3.77
N ARG A 106 3.85 -2.88 -4.19
CA ARG A 106 3.60 -4.32 -4.34
C ARG A 106 4.48 -4.95 -5.40
N ILE A 107 4.60 -4.32 -6.55
CA ILE A 107 5.47 -4.80 -7.64
C ILE A 107 6.92 -4.88 -7.17
N GLU A 108 7.40 -3.85 -6.48
CA GLU A 108 8.77 -3.85 -5.95
C GLU A 108 8.99 -4.96 -4.90
N GLN A 109 8.04 -5.12 -3.99
CA GLN A 109 8.09 -6.19 -2.98
C GLN A 109 8.09 -7.60 -3.61
N GLU A 110 7.27 -7.81 -4.64
CA GLU A 110 7.24 -9.10 -5.35
C GLU A 110 8.54 -9.34 -6.10
N ARG A 111 9.11 -8.29 -6.69
CA ARG A 111 10.41 -8.36 -7.38
C ARG A 111 11.55 -8.71 -6.43
N GLU A 112 11.63 -8.03 -5.28
CA GLU A 112 12.61 -8.32 -4.25
C GLU A 112 12.48 -9.76 -3.72
N ARG A 113 11.25 -10.25 -3.54
CA ARG A 113 11.00 -11.64 -3.14
C ARG A 113 11.49 -12.63 -4.19
N ALA A 114 11.15 -12.39 -5.44
CA ALA A 114 11.55 -13.27 -6.54
C ALA A 114 13.08 -13.32 -6.68
N GLU A 115 13.76 -12.20 -6.49
CA GLU A 115 15.22 -12.12 -6.51
C GLU A 115 15.84 -12.91 -5.34
N GLN A 116 15.32 -12.73 -4.13
CA GLN A 116 15.76 -13.49 -2.95
C GLN A 116 15.53 -15.01 -3.10
N GLU A 117 14.41 -15.43 -3.66
CA GLU A 117 14.12 -16.83 -3.93
C GLU A 117 15.11 -17.41 -4.97
N ARG A 118 15.39 -16.64 -6.02
CA ARG A 118 16.38 -17.03 -7.03
C ARG A 118 17.77 -17.19 -6.43
N GLU A 119 18.22 -16.22 -5.64
CA GLU A 119 19.53 -16.31 -4.96
C GLU A 119 19.61 -17.52 -4.03
N ARG A 120 18.53 -17.81 -3.28
CA ARG A 120 18.46 -18.99 -2.41
C ARG A 120 18.52 -20.29 -3.20
N ALA A 121 17.81 -20.35 -4.32
CA ALA A 121 17.81 -21.53 -5.18
C ALA A 121 19.22 -21.76 -5.77
N GLU A 122 19.88 -20.73 -6.26
CA GLU A 122 21.24 -20.79 -6.80
C GLU A 122 22.25 -21.25 -5.72
N GLN A 123 22.14 -20.70 -4.51
CA GLN A 123 22.99 -21.13 -3.40
C GLN A 123 22.74 -22.59 -2.98
N ALA A 124 21.49 -23.04 -3.02
CA ALA A 124 21.14 -24.43 -2.72
C ALA A 124 21.71 -25.40 -3.79
N GLU A 125 21.63 -25.01 -5.05
CA GLU A 125 22.19 -25.80 -6.17
C GLU A 125 23.72 -25.92 -6.07
N LEU A 126 24.40 -24.80 -5.82
CA LEU A 126 25.86 -24.80 -5.60
C LEU A 126 26.28 -25.67 -4.40
N ARG A 127 25.50 -25.67 -3.31
CA ARG A 127 25.76 -26.54 -2.16
C ARG A 127 25.55 -28.00 -2.51
N ALA A 128 24.47 -28.33 -3.21
CA ALA A 128 24.17 -29.70 -3.64
C ALA A 128 25.25 -30.24 -4.60
N GLU A 129 25.72 -29.44 -5.55
CA GLU A 129 26.83 -29.79 -6.41
C GLU A 129 28.14 -30.01 -5.64
N GLY A 130 28.42 -29.13 -4.67
CA GLY A 130 29.57 -29.27 -3.78
C GLY A 130 29.53 -30.54 -2.93
N GLU A 131 28.39 -30.88 -2.37
CA GLU A 131 28.17 -32.10 -1.61
C GLU A 131 28.30 -33.36 -2.48
N LYS A 132 27.69 -33.31 -3.67
CA LYS A 132 27.86 -34.42 -4.67
C LYS A 132 29.30 -34.64 -5.04
N ALA A 133 30.04 -33.57 -5.39
CA ALA A 133 31.46 -33.68 -5.73
C ALA A 133 32.31 -34.19 -4.56
N ARG A 134 31.93 -33.86 -3.32
CA ARG A 134 32.56 -34.38 -2.11
C ARG A 134 32.27 -35.87 -1.90
N ALA A 135 31.03 -36.29 -2.10
CA ALA A 135 30.60 -37.67 -2.01
C ALA A 135 31.30 -38.53 -3.06
N ASP A 136 31.38 -38.07 -4.32
CA ASP A 136 32.02 -38.74 -5.41
C ASP A 136 33.54 -38.93 -5.14
N ARG A 137 34.21 -37.91 -4.57
CA ARG A 137 35.64 -38.03 -4.17
C ARG A 137 35.84 -39.04 -3.07
N LEU A 138 34.98 -39.05 -2.04
CA LEU A 138 35.05 -40.01 -0.95
C LEU A 138 34.80 -41.44 -1.44
N ALA A 139 33.81 -41.64 -2.31
CA ALA A 139 33.56 -42.95 -2.93
C ALA A 139 34.75 -43.45 -3.73
N ALA A 140 35.39 -42.57 -4.54
CA ALA A 140 36.60 -42.91 -5.27
C ALA A 140 37.77 -43.29 -4.34
N GLN A 141 37.95 -42.59 -3.22
CA GLN A 141 38.99 -42.91 -2.23
C GLN A 141 38.74 -44.28 -1.56
N LEU A 142 37.49 -44.57 -1.17
CA LEU A 142 37.12 -45.87 -0.57
C LEU A 142 37.36 -47.01 -1.55
N LYS A 143 36.97 -46.83 -2.80
CA LYS A 143 37.22 -47.80 -3.86
C LYS A 143 38.74 -48.07 -4.07
N ALA A 144 39.56 -47.00 -4.02
CA ALA A 144 41.02 -47.14 -4.13
C ALA A 144 41.63 -47.89 -2.91
N MET A 145 40.99 -47.85 -1.75
CA MET A 145 41.41 -48.62 -0.56
C MET A 145 40.82 -50.02 -0.50
N GLY A 146 40.13 -50.48 -1.55
CA GLY A 146 39.57 -51.82 -1.64
C GLY A 146 38.28 -52.04 -0.86
N ILE A 147 37.61 -50.96 -0.45
CA ILE A 147 36.31 -50.98 0.22
C ILE A 147 35.21 -50.76 -0.82
N ASP A 148 34.44 -51.80 -1.12
CA ASP A 148 33.35 -51.76 -2.08
C ASP A 148 32.04 -51.38 -1.31
N LEU A 149 31.41 -50.27 -1.68
CA LEU A 149 30.20 -49.78 -1.04
C LEU A 149 28.91 -50.40 -1.62
N GLU A 150 29.00 -51.25 -2.64
CA GLU A 150 27.84 -51.88 -3.29
C GLU A 150 27.55 -53.31 -2.78
N ALA A 151 28.10 -53.71 -1.63
CA ALA A 151 27.91 -55.05 -1.08
C ALA A 151 26.84 -55.04 0.04
N GLU A 152 25.58 -54.71 -0.30
CA GLU A 152 24.35 -55.16 0.38
C GLU A 152 23.15 -55.09 -0.58
#